data_148e476c9f32e154ed2f01d53900265a
#
_entry.id   148e476c9f32e154ed2f01d53900265a
#
_cell.length_a   1.000
_cell.length_b   1.000
_cell.length_c   1.000
_cell.angle_alpha   90.00
_cell.angle_beta   90.00
_cell.angle_gamma   90.00
#
_symmetry.space_group_name_H-M   'P 1'
#
loop_
_entity.id
_entity.type
_entity.pdbx_description
1 polymer ?
#
loop_
_entity_poly.entity_id
_entity_poly.type
_entity_poly.pdbx_seq_one_letter_code
_entity_poly.pdbx_strand_id
1 'polypeptide(L)'
;GKGDADVIKSHHNRLLPPEVVARFKGILEPLDLLFKDEVRALGRELGLPEYLVMRQPFPGPGLAIRIIGAVTPEKIAILQDADAIYREEVAKAGVAQGLGQYFAALTNMRSVGVMGDERTYDYAVALRAVTTADFMTAEAAHLPWEVIDTVTSRIVNEVPHINRVLYDCTGKPPATVEFE
;
A
#
# COMPACT_ATOMS: atom_id res chain seq x y z
N GLY A 1 14.95 -26.64 10.97
CA GLY A 1 13.82 -27.53 10.81
C GLY A 1 13.03 -27.16 9.57
N LYS A 2 13.00 -28.03 8.58
CA LYS A 2 12.09 -27.92 7.43
C LYS A 2 10.67 -28.16 7.95
N GLY A 3 10.04 -27.12 8.44
CA GLY A 3 8.65 -27.13 8.87
C GLY A 3 7.85 -26.23 7.94
N ASP A 4 6.55 -26.24 8.08
CA ASP A 4 5.48 -25.61 7.30
C ASP A 4 5.74 -24.21 6.67
N ALA A 5 6.86 -23.58 6.96
CA ALA A 5 7.30 -22.32 6.33
C ALA A 5 7.59 -22.44 4.81
N ASP A 6 7.88 -23.64 4.31
CA ASP A 6 8.15 -23.86 2.86
C ASP A 6 6.89 -23.73 2.00
N VAL A 7 5.70 -23.88 2.58
CA VAL A 7 4.42 -23.77 1.87
C VAL A 7 3.99 -22.30 1.70
N ILE A 8 4.48 -21.42 2.54
CA ILE A 8 4.06 -19.99 2.58
C ILE A 8 4.92 -19.12 1.64
N LYS A 9 6.13 -19.57 1.26
CA LYS A 9 6.98 -18.90 0.29
C LYS A 9 6.66 -19.34 -1.14
N SER A 10 5.47 -19.05 -1.63
CA SER A 10 5.20 -19.12 -3.07
C SER A 10 5.83 -17.90 -3.75
N HIS A 11 7.08 -18.02 -4.17
CA HIS A 11 7.69 -17.00 -5.01
C HIS A 11 6.98 -16.97 -6.37
N HIS A 12 6.56 -15.79 -6.80
CA HIS A 12 5.91 -15.58 -8.09
C HIS A 12 6.71 -16.18 -9.27
N ASN A 13 8.05 -16.22 -9.14
CA ASN A 13 8.94 -16.75 -10.17
C ASN A 13 8.85 -18.29 -10.34
N ARG A 14 8.34 -19.03 -9.37
CA ARG A 14 8.15 -20.51 -9.49
C ARG A 14 6.95 -20.89 -10.35
N LEU A 15 6.10 -19.92 -10.69
CA LEU A 15 4.89 -20.11 -11.48
C LEU A 15 5.04 -19.60 -12.92
N LEU A 16 6.26 -19.30 -13.36
CA LEU A 16 6.47 -18.86 -14.74
C LEU A 16 6.18 -20.01 -15.71
N PRO A 17 5.43 -19.75 -16.79
CA PRO A 17 5.17 -20.76 -17.81
C PRO A 17 6.47 -21.31 -18.40
N PRO A 18 6.54 -22.63 -18.70
CA PRO A 18 7.76 -23.24 -19.24
C PRO A 18 8.29 -22.57 -20.50
N GLU A 19 7.41 -22.06 -21.35
CA GLU A 19 7.77 -21.33 -22.57
C GLU A 19 8.42 -19.97 -22.28
N VAL A 20 8.15 -19.36 -21.12
CA VAL A 20 8.82 -18.14 -20.68
C VAL A 20 10.20 -18.48 -20.16
N VAL A 21 10.31 -19.49 -19.30
CA VAL A 21 11.59 -19.95 -18.73
C VAL A 21 12.55 -20.38 -19.82
N ALA A 22 12.06 -21.06 -20.87
CA ALA A 22 12.88 -21.54 -22.00
C ALA A 22 13.54 -20.41 -22.82
N ARG A 23 13.08 -19.14 -22.67
CA ARG A 23 13.68 -17.98 -23.35
C ARG A 23 14.92 -17.44 -22.62
N PHE A 24 15.18 -17.89 -21.41
CA PHE A 24 16.29 -17.44 -20.57
C PHE A 24 17.25 -18.59 -20.30
N LYS A 25 18.52 -18.26 -20.02
CA LYS A 25 19.54 -19.25 -19.65
C LYS A 25 19.31 -19.83 -18.24
N GLY A 26 18.42 -19.22 -17.46
CA GLY A 26 18.06 -19.60 -16.11
C GLY A 26 17.47 -18.42 -15.36
N ILE A 27 16.95 -18.67 -14.17
CA ILE A 27 16.45 -17.67 -13.23
C ILE A 27 17.47 -17.59 -12.09
N LEU A 28 17.94 -16.38 -11.79
CA LEU A 28 18.81 -16.10 -10.65
C LEU A 28 17.97 -15.53 -9.52
N GLU A 29 17.97 -16.17 -8.37
CA GLU A 29 17.27 -15.73 -7.16
C GLU A 29 18.27 -15.67 -5.99
N PRO A 30 19.21 -14.69 -6.00
CA PRO A 30 20.31 -14.64 -5.02
C PRO A 30 19.84 -14.37 -3.59
N LEU A 31 18.57 -13.98 -3.39
CA LEU A 31 17.99 -13.64 -2.09
C LEU A 31 16.91 -14.64 -1.63
N ASP A 32 16.74 -15.76 -2.30
CA ASP A 32 15.64 -16.70 -2.04
C ASP A 32 15.70 -17.37 -0.66
N LEU A 33 16.89 -17.44 -0.07
CA LEU A 33 17.14 -18.00 1.26
C LEU A 33 17.07 -16.97 2.38
N LEU A 34 16.99 -15.67 2.06
CA LEU A 34 17.00 -14.59 3.04
C LEU A 34 15.59 -14.17 3.44
N PHE A 35 15.42 -13.85 4.71
CA PHE A 35 14.24 -13.15 5.19
C PHE A 35 14.32 -11.65 4.87
N LYS A 36 13.20 -10.95 4.97
CA LYS A 36 13.11 -9.53 4.58
C LYS A 36 14.02 -8.62 5.40
N ASP A 37 14.19 -8.90 6.68
CA ASP A 37 15.10 -8.20 7.59
C ASP A 37 16.56 -8.45 7.22
N GLU A 38 16.91 -9.68 6.84
CA GLU A 38 18.24 -10.05 6.35
C GLU A 38 18.56 -9.37 5.01
N VAL A 39 17.58 -9.32 4.08
CA VAL A 39 17.72 -8.57 2.82
C VAL A 39 17.96 -7.08 3.09
N ARG A 40 17.29 -6.51 4.07
CA ARG A 40 17.50 -5.12 4.48
C ARG A 40 18.90 -4.90 5.09
N ALA A 41 19.35 -5.83 5.93
CA ALA A 41 20.69 -5.79 6.49
C ALA A 41 21.75 -5.86 5.38
N LEU A 42 21.60 -6.80 4.44
CA LEU A 42 22.46 -6.91 3.26
C LEU A 42 22.46 -5.63 2.41
N GLY A 43 21.27 -5.01 2.24
CA GLY A 43 21.17 -3.73 1.51
C GLY A 43 22.01 -2.62 2.16
N ARG A 44 22.04 -2.55 3.49
CA ARG A 44 22.89 -1.60 4.22
C ARG A 44 24.37 -1.90 4.04
N GLU A 45 24.77 -3.16 4.15
CA GLU A 45 26.16 -3.59 3.91
C GLU A 45 26.62 -3.27 2.49
N LEU A 46 25.73 -3.33 1.51
CA LEU A 46 26.00 -2.93 0.12
C LEU A 46 25.98 -1.42 -0.09
N GLY A 47 25.76 -0.62 0.95
CA GLY A 47 25.77 0.85 0.88
C GLY A 47 24.51 1.45 0.24
N LEU A 48 23.39 0.72 0.20
CA LEU A 48 22.14 1.30 -0.30
C LEU A 48 21.62 2.36 0.67
N PRO A 49 21.10 3.49 0.18
CA PRO A 49 20.52 4.53 1.02
C PRO A 49 19.34 4.00 1.87
N GLU A 50 19.24 4.44 3.11
CA GLU A 50 18.24 3.95 4.06
C GLU A 50 16.79 4.09 3.55
N TYR A 51 16.49 5.15 2.79
CA TYR A 51 15.16 5.33 2.21
C TYR A 51 14.77 4.23 1.18
N LEU A 52 15.76 3.59 0.54
CA LEU A 52 15.53 2.43 -0.33
C LEU A 52 15.40 1.15 0.48
N VAL A 53 16.27 0.95 1.47
CA VAL A 53 16.28 -0.24 2.34
C VAL A 53 14.98 -0.34 3.12
N MET A 54 14.50 0.78 3.66
CA MET A 54 13.30 0.85 4.49
C MET A 54 12.01 1.16 3.71
N ARG A 55 12.10 1.24 2.38
CA ARG A 55 10.90 1.47 1.56
C ARG A 55 9.81 0.45 1.90
N GLN A 56 8.60 0.96 2.15
CA GLN A 56 7.45 0.09 2.36
C GLN A 56 7.19 -0.79 1.12
N PRO A 57 6.60 -1.98 1.30
CA PRO A 57 6.22 -2.82 0.17
C PRO A 57 5.34 -2.05 -0.81
N PHE A 58 5.60 -2.26 -2.10
CA PHE A 58 4.74 -1.79 -3.18
C PHE A 58 4.32 -3.00 -4.00
N PRO A 59 3.03 -3.19 -4.25
CA PRO A 59 2.53 -4.37 -4.93
C PRO A 59 3.03 -4.44 -6.36
N GLY A 60 3.27 -5.66 -6.87
CA GLY A 60 3.69 -5.90 -8.25
C GLY A 60 2.75 -5.29 -9.30
N PRO A 61 1.41 -5.43 -9.16
CA PRO A 61 0.45 -4.78 -10.05
C PRO A 61 0.40 -3.24 -9.94
N GLY A 62 1.13 -2.65 -9.01
CA GLY A 62 1.16 -1.21 -8.79
C GLY A 62 -0.11 -0.68 -8.13
N LEU A 63 -0.51 0.54 -8.51
CA LEU A 63 -1.70 1.18 -7.94
C LEU A 63 -3.01 0.50 -8.34
N ALA A 64 -3.00 -0.39 -9.34
CA ALA A 64 -4.21 -1.02 -9.83
C ALA A 64 -4.99 -1.76 -8.72
N ILE A 65 -4.27 -2.45 -7.81
CA ILE A 65 -4.90 -3.17 -6.68
C ILE A 65 -5.42 -2.27 -5.56
N ARG A 66 -5.21 -0.96 -5.67
CA ARG A 66 -5.75 0.06 -4.76
C ARG A 66 -6.92 0.83 -5.37
N ILE A 67 -7.41 0.37 -6.53
CA ILE A 67 -8.62 0.89 -7.17
C ILE A 67 -9.62 -0.26 -7.24
N ILE A 68 -10.64 -0.21 -6.39
CA ILE A 68 -11.68 -1.23 -6.38
C ILE A 68 -12.52 -1.12 -7.65
N GLY A 69 -12.61 -2.23 -8.40
CA GLY A 69 -13.33 -2.31 -9.66
C GLY A 69 -12.50 -1.85 -10.87
N ALA A 70 -13.15 -1.31 -11.90
CA ALA A 70 -12.48 -0.96 -13.15
C ALA A 70 -11.44 0.15 -12.96
N VAL A 71 -10.23 -0.11 -13.46
CA VAL A 71 -9.13 0.85 -13.47
C VAL A 71 -9.26 1.76 -14.69
N THR A 72 -9.28 3.07 -14.47
CA THR A 72 -9.33 4.09 -15.52
C THR A 72 -8.25 5.14 -15.29
N PRO A 73 -7.81 5.88 -16.35
CA PRO A 73 -6.84 6.96 -16.18
C PRO A 73 -7.29 8.02 -15.15
N GLU A 74 -8.58 8.35 -15.13
CA GLU A 74 -9.17 9.27 -14.16
C GLU A 74 -8.99 8.78 -12.72
N LYS A 75 -9.37 7.52 -12.45
CA LYS A 75 -9.24 6.92 -11.12
C LYS A 75 -7.78 6.79 -10.67
N ILE A 76 -6.87 6.52 -11.61
CA ILE A 76 -5.43 6.49 -11.33
C ILE A 76 -4.96 7.87 -10.88
N ALA A 77 -5.32 8.94 -11.59
CA ALA A 77 -4.94 10.30 -11.22
C ALA A 77 -5.49 10.68 -9.83
N ILE A 78 -6.77 10.45 -9.58
CA ILE A 78 -7.39 10.69 -8.28
C ILE A 78 -6.65 9.96 -7.16
N LEU A 79 -6.35 8.68 -7.36
CA LEU A 79 -5.66 7.88 -6.35
C LEU A 79 -4.22 8.35 -6.13
N GLN A 80 -3.48 8.70 -7.20
CA GLN A 80 -2.11 9.20 -7.09
C GLN A 80 -2.04 10.47 -6.25
N ASP A 81 -2.93 11.41 -6.50
CA ASP A 81 -2.97 12.67 -5.76
C ASP A 81 -3.36 12.44 -4.29
N ALA A 82 -4.37 11.61 -4.02
CA ALA A 82 -4.79 11.28 -2.67
C ALA A 82 -3.68 10.53 -1.88
N ASP A 83 -3.02 9.55 -2.50
CA ASP A 83 -1.92 8.80 -1.88
C ASP A 83 -0.70 9.69 -1.62
N ALA A 84 -0.39 10.63 -2.54
CA ALA A 84 0.70 11.57 -2.37
C ALA A 84 0.47 12.47 -1.15
N ILE A 85 -0.73 13.05 -1.00
CA ILE A 85 -1.10 13.88 0.16
C ILE A 85 -0.99 13.05 1.45
N TYR A 86 -1.55 11.85 1.47
CA TYR A 86 -1.52 11.00 2.65
C TYR A 86 -0.08 10.68 3.08
N ARG A 87 0.75 10.29 2.15
CA ARG A 87 2.16 9.95 2.42
C ARG A 87 2.96 11.15 2.88
N GLU A 88 2.70 12.32 2.29
CA GLU A 88 3.35 13.57 2.69
C GLU A 88 3.03 13.95 4.13
N GLU A 89 1.76 13.93 4.53
CA GLU A 89 1.35 14.32 5.88
C GLU A 89 1.80 13.29 6.94
N VAL A 90 1.76 12.00 6.64
CA VAL A 90 2.31 10.96 7.52
C VAL A 90 3.81 11.16 7.74
N ALA A 91 4.55 11.51 6.68
CA ALA A 91 5.99 11.80 6.78
C ALA A 91 6.28 13.09 7.57
N LYS A 92 5.55 14.19 7.31
CA LYS A 92 5.67 15.45 8.04
C LYS A 92 5.40 15.30 9.53
N ALA A 93 4.40 14.50 9.88
CA ALA A 93 4.06 14.21 11.27
C ALA A 93 5.08 13.30 11.98
N GLY A 94 6.04 12.72 11.24
CA GLY A 94 7.05 11.81 11.79
C GLY A 94 6.51 10.46 12.25
N VAL A 95 5.26 10.13 11.90
CA VAL A 95 4.59 8.88 12.35
C VAL A 95 4.81 7.71 11.39
N ALA A 96 5.53 7.90 10.30
CA ALA A 96 5.86 6.84 9.35
C ALA A 96 6.74 5.74 9.97
N GLN A 97 7.53 6.08 10.99
CA GLN A 97 8.35 5.11 11.72
C GLN A 97 7.45 4.16 12.50
N GLY A 98 7.66 2.86 12.30
CA GLY A 98 6.83 1.82 12.95
C GLY A 98 5.63 1.37 12.11
N LEU A 99 5.30 2.06 11.03
CA LEU A 99 4.31 1.57 10.07
C LEU A 99 4.95 0.53 9.13
N GLY A 100 4.30 -0.61 9.00
CA GLY A 100 4.69 -1.62 8.01
C GLY A 100 4.33 -1.21 6.59
N GLN A 101 3.13 -0.64 6.45
CA GLN A 101 2.61 -0.14 5.17
C GLN A 101 1.50 0.88 5.43
N TYR A 102 1.44 1.91 4.58
CA TYR A 102 0.36 2.90 4.59
C TYR A 102 0.16 3.45 3.17
N PHE A 103 -1.09 3.65 2.80
CA PHE A 103 -1.50 4.07 1.46
C PHE A 103 -2.96 4.52 1.44
N ALA A 104 -3.35 5.20 0.36
CA ALA A 104 -4.73 5.45 0.01
C ALA A 104 -5.24 4.38 -0.97
N ALA A 105 -6.52 4.04 -0.88
CA ALA A 105 -7.22 3.18 -1.84
C ALA A 105 -8.49 3.87 -2.31
N LEU A 106 -8.72 3.87 -3.62
CA LEU A 106 -9.94 4.43 -4.19
C LEU A 106 -11.04 3.38 -4.18
N THR A 107 -12.04 3.58 -3.35
CA THR A 107 -13.22 2.72 -3.32
C THR A 107 -14.09 2.99 -4.55
N ASN A 108 -14.90 2.01 -4.94
CA ASN A 108 -15.91 2.25 -5.98
C ASN A 108 -17.20 2.86 -5.39
N MET A 109 -17.19 3.16 -4.08
CA MET A 109 -18.31 3.82 -3.41
C MET A 109 -18.38 5.28 -3.82
N ARG A 110 -19.58 5.70 -4.19
CA ARG A 110 -19.91 7.11 -4.41
C ARG A 110 -20.97 7.55 -3.41
N SER A 111 -20.88 8.78 -2.96
CA SER A 111 -21.80 9.33 -1.99
C SER A 111 -22.14 10.77 -2.29
N VAL A 112 -23.27 11.22 -1.73
CA VAL A 112 -23.66 12.62 -1.79
C VAL A 112 -22.73 13.43 -0.88
N GLY A 113 -22.24 14.54 -1.40
CA GLY A 113 -21.50 15.58 -0.68
C GLY A 113 -22.13 16.94 -0.91
N VAL A 114 -21.63 17.92 -0.20
CA VAL A 114 -21.98 19.32 -0.38
C VAL A 114 -20.68 20.12 -0.49
N MET A 115 -20.52 20.84 -1.59
CA MET A 115 -19.40 21.72 -1.86
C MET A 115 -19.95 23.12 -2.15
N GLY A 116 -19.79 24.03 -1.18
CA GLY A 116 -20.49 25.32 -1.23
C GLY A 116 -22.02 25.10 -1.23
N ASP A 117 -22.72 25.66 -2.22
CA ASP A 117 -24.17 25.54 -2.37
C ASP A 117 -24.61 24.39 -3.27
N GLU A 118 -23.66 23.61 -3.80
CA GLU A 118 -23.93 22.54 -4.74
C GLU A 118 -23.84 21.16 -4.08
N ARG A 119 -24.71 20.22 -4.54
CA ARG A 119 -24.58 18.82 -4.20
C ARG A 119 -23.63 18.15 -5.17
N THR A 120 -22.72 17.34 -4.63
CA THR A 120 -21.83 16.49 -5.40
C THR A 120 -22.22 15.01 -5.23
N TYR A 121 -21.77 14.18 -6.15
CA TYR A 121 -21.88 12.73 -6.06
C TYR A 121 -20.57 12.11 -6.51
N ASP A 122 -19.63 12.01 -5.57
CA ASP A 122 -18.23 11.73 -5.81
C ASP A 122 -17.74 10.51 -5.03
N TYR A 123 -16.49 10.13 -5.28
CA TYR A 123 -15.88 8.94 -4.69
C TYR A 123 -15.55 9.12 -3.21
N ALA A 124 -15.52 7.99 -2.53
CA ALA A 124 -14.86 7.85 -1.23
C ALA A 124 -13.48 7.22 -1.41
N VAL A 125 -12.48 7.78 -0.74
CA VAL A 125 -11.15 7.20 -0.60
C VAL A 125 -10.99 6.60 0.79
N ALA A 126 -10.37 5.42 0.87
CA ALA A 126 -10.02 4.77 2.12
C ALA A 126 -8.52 4.98 2.40
N LEU A 127 -8.20 5.44 3.59
CA LEU A 127 -6.84 5.49 4.12
C LEU A 127 -6.56 4.19 4.88
N ARG A 128 -5.45 3.57 4.61
CA ARG A 128 -4.98 2.36 5.26
C ARG A 128 -3.60 2.61 5.86
N ALA A 129 -3.41 2.25 7.12
CA ALA A 129 -2.09 2.11 7.73
C ALA A 129 -2.09 0.87 8.62
N VAL A 130 -1.01 0.10 8.57
CA VAL A 130 -0.86 -1.12 9.36
C VAL A 130 0.49 -1.19 10.03
N THR A 131 0.50 -1.78 11.22
CA THR A 131 1.71 -2.26 11.90
C THR A 131 1.82 -3.76 11.73
N THR A 132 3.01 -4.25 11.48
CA THR A 132 3.26 -5.69 11.27
C THR A 132 4.74 -5.99 11.45
N ALA A 133 5.04 -7.22 11.88
CA ALA A 133 6.40 -7.73 11.93
C ALA A 133 6.79 -8.45 10.63
N ASP A 134 5.93 -9.28 10.09
CA ASP A 134 6.24 -10.23 9.01
C ASP A 134 5.23 -10.22 7.83
N PHE A 135 4.19 -9.38 7.90
CA PHE A 135 3.07 -9.31 6.97
C PHE A 135 2.16 -10.55 6.92
N MET A 136 2.40 -11.54 7.76
CA MET A 136 1.47 -12.66 7.93
C MET A 136 0.25 -12.21 8.72
N THR A 137 0.49 -11.47 9.79
CA THR A 137 -0.53 -10.74 10.54
C THR A 137 -0.25 -9.23 10.48
N ALA A 138 -1.27 -8.43 10.61
CA ALA A 138 -1.15 -6.98 10.70
C ALA A 138 -2.29 -6.38 11.52
N GLU A 139 -1.97 -5.35 12.28
CA GLU A 139 -2.96 -4.57 13.01
C GLU A 139 -3.15 -3.22 12.33
N ALA A 140 -4.36 -2.68 12.36
CA ALA A 140 -4.59 -1.32 11.92
C ALA A 140 -3.82 -0.35 12.83
N ALA A 141 -3.02 0.53 12.24
CA ALA A 141 -2.26 1.50 12.99
C ALA A 141 -3.17 2.61 13.54
N HIS A 142 -2.91 3.04 14.76
CA HIS A 142 -3.62 4.17 15.37
C HIS A 142 -2.86 5.46 15.07
N LEU A 143 -3.14 6.08 13.94
CA LEU A 143 -2.59 7.41 13.62
C LEU A 143 -3.24 8.48 14.50
N PRO A 144 -2.49 9.54 14.87
CA PRO A 144 -3.09 10.70 15.54
C PRO A 144 -4.22 11.32 14.71
N TRP A 145 -5.32 11.68 15.37
CA TRP A 145 -6.47 12.28 14.68
C TRP A 145 -6.11 13.57 13.95
N GLU A 146 -5.18 14.35 14.49
CA GLU A 146 -4.70 15.58 13.86
C GLU A 146 -4.08 15.31 12.48
N VAL A 147 -3.42 14.18 12.30
CA VAL A 147 -2.88 13.75 11.01
C VAL A 147 -4.02 13.37 10.07
N ILE A 148 -4.96 12.56 10.55
CA ILE A 148 -6.14 12.14 9.77
C ILE A 148 -6.99 13.34 9.35
N ASP A 149 -7.21 14.29 10.24
CA ASP A 149 -7.98 15.51 9.96
C ASP A 149 -7.27 16.37 8.90
N THR A 150 -5.94 16.54 9.01
CA THR A 150 -5.15 17.27 8.03
C THR A 150 -5.20 16.60 6.67
N VAL A 151 -4.97 15.29 6.62
CA VAL A 151 -5.05 14.49 5.37
C VAL A 151 -6.44 14.60 4.76
N THR A 152 -7.48 14.42 5.56
CA THR A 152 -8.88 14.52 5.12
C THR A 152 -9.18 15.87 4.51
N SER A 153 -8.83 16.94 5.22
CA SER A 153 -9.03 18.32 4.75
C SER A 153 -8.30 18.58 3.43
N ARG A 154 -7.05 18.15 3.32
CA ARG A 154 -6.27 18.30 2.08
C ARG A 154 -6.87 17.51 0.93
N ILE A 155 -7.17 16.24 1.13
CA ILE A 155 -7.71 15.38 0.07
C ILE A 155 -9.02 15.94 -0.48
N VAL A 156 -9.98 16.32 0.39
CA VAL A 156 -11.28 16.80 -0.11
C VAL A 156 -11.20 18.18 -0.75
N ASN A 157 -10.20 18.99 -0.45
CA ASN A 157 -10.02 20.33 -1.04
C ASN A 157 -9.09 20.35 -2.26
N GLU A 158 -8.11 19.44 -2.32
CA GLU A 158 -7.06 19.46 -3.36
C GLU A 158 -7.29 18.41 -4.46
N VAL A 159 -8.00 17.31 -4.16
CA VAL A 159 -8.22 16.21 -5.11
C VAL A 159 -9.64 16.26 -5.65
N PRO A 160 -9.83 16.54 -6.95
CA PRO A 160 -11.15 16.54 -7.57
C PRO A 160 -11.84 15.17 -7.44
N HIS A 161 -13.17 15.18 -7.39
CA HIS A 161 -14.00 13.98 -7.38
C HIS A 161 -13.90 13.10 -6.13
N ILE A 162 -13.40 13.65 -5.01
CA ILE A 162 -13.46 13.03 -3.69
C ILE A 162 -14.27 13.91 -2.74
N ASN A 163 -15.30 13.36 -2.14
CA ASN A 163 -16.09 14.05 -1.13
C ASN A 163 -16.14 13.32 0.22
N ARG A 164 -15.42 12.20 0.34
CA ARG A 164 -15.40 11.40 1.58
C ARG A 164 -14.08 10.67 1.76
N VAL A 165 -13.56 10.74 2.98
CA VAL A 165 -12.38 9.99 3.41
C VAL A 165 -12.80 9.02 4.51
N LEU A 166 -12.38 7.77 4.39
CA LEU A 166 -12.60 6.69 5.35
C LEU A 166 -11.26 6.23 5.91
N TYR A 167 -11.24 5.71 7.13
CA TYR A 167 -10.06 5.06 7.69
C TYR A 167 -10.37 3.58 7.92
N ASP A 168 -9.58 2.68 7.35
CA ASP A 168 -9.76 1.25 7.52
C ASP A 168 -9.09 0.77 8.81
N CYS A 169 -9.91 0.42 9.79
CA CYS A 169 -9.52 -0.04 11.11
C CYS A 169 -9.40 -1.58 11.20
N THR A 170 -9.45 -2.30 10.07
CA THR A 170 -9.50 -3.76 10.09
C THR A 170 -8.09 -4.37 10.13
N GLY A 171 -7.87 -5.31 11.04
CA GLY A 171 -6.62 -6.09 11.10
C GLY A 171 -6.58 -7.22 10.06
N LYS A 172 -5.41 -7.83 9.92
CA LYS A 172 -5.20 -9.05 9.14
C LYS A 172 -4.81 -10.19 10.08
N PRO A 173 -5.58 -11.27 10.21
CA PRO A 173 -6.93 -11.45 9.69
C PRO A 173 -7.96 -10.53 10.36
N PRO A 174 -9.21 -10.39 9.86
CA PRO A 174 -9.78 -11.10 8.70
C PRO A 174 -9.51 -10.43 7.35
N ALA A 175 -9.14 -9.14 7.33
CA ALA A 175 -8.82 -8.47 6.07
C ALA A 175 -7.42 -8.84 5.56
N THR A 176 -7.13 -8.46 4.32
CA THR A 176 -5.77 -8.41 3.77
C THR A 176 -5.15 -7.04 4.03
N VAL A 177 -3.87 -6.83 3.74
CA VAL A 177 -3.26 -5.49 3.82
C VAL A 177 -3.72 -4.64 2.65
N GLU A 178 -3.56 -5.12 1.43
CA GLU A 178 -4.08 -4.48 0.21
C GLU A 178 -5.56 -4.80 0.02
N PHE A 179 -6.27 -4.02 -0.81
CA PHE A 179 -7.72 -4.18 -1.03
C PHE A 179 -8.08 -5.20 -2.10
N GLU A 180 -7.17 -5.44 -3.07
CA GLU A 180 -7.32 -6.47 -4.10
C GLU A 180 -6.02 -7.26 -4.33
#